data_f13cece3b6d9c96b8d1a5c9de0db6d68
#
_entry.id   f13cece3b6d9c96b8d1a5c9de0db6d68
#
_cell.length_a   1.000
_cell.length_b   1.000
_cell.length_c   1.000
_cell.angle_alpha   90.00
_cell.angle_beta   90.00
_cell.angle_gamma   90.00
#
_symmetry.space_group_name_H-M   'P 1'
#
loop_
_entity.id
_entity.type
_entity.pdbx_description
1 polymer ?
#
loop_
_entity_poly.entity_id
_entity_poly.type
_entity_poly.pdbx_seq_one_letter_code
_entity_poly.pdbx_strand_id
1 'polypeptide(L)'
;MGLVEAFGHVSARLPEGGFMITATRPLPGARAAEVLQLSDEGEIISGEAELLPLETPLHVAIYAARPDVGALCRTHSPHAVAWGARSAVPPLVIGLDGLSGEIALHDDTDLVVEIAAGAAAASSMGDADCLLIRANGNICSGGLLSEAVVRAWFLEQRAANASRIGDAAPLEGEQLARRSRHYDVELVRAWRWCRAQFGDRDQL
;
A
#
# COMPACT_ATOMS: atom_id res chain seq x y z
N MET A 1 -14.51 -1.52 0.98
CA MET A 1 -13.57 -0.40 1.06
C MET A 1 -13.23 0.18 -0.31
N GLY A 2 -13.44 -0.53 -1.43
CA GLY A 2 -13.16 -0.03 -2.77
C GLY A 2 -11.68 0.13 -3.11
N LEU A 3 -10.79 -0.53 -2.37
CA LEU A 3 -9.34 -0.45 -2.60
C LEU A 3 -8.88 -1.31 -3.78
N VAL A 4 -9.55 -2.42 -3.98
CA VAL A 4 -9.28 -3.40 -5.04
C VAL A 4 -10.59 -3.93 -5.60
N GLU A 5 -10.57 -4.22 -6.88
CA GLU A 5 -11.61 -4.99 -7.57
C GLU A 5 -11.00 -6.30 -8.06
N ALA A 6 -10.50 -6.32 -9.29
CA ALA A 6 -9.85 -7.47 -9.88
C ALA A 6 -8.34 -7.53 -9.61
N PHE A 7 -7.70 -6.38 -9.37
CA PHE A 7 -6.25 -6.23 -9.32
C PHE A 7 -5.80 -5.71 -7.96
N GLY A 8 -4.70 -6.25 -7.47
CA GLY A 8 -4.08 -5.88 -6.22
C GLY A 8 -3.50 -7.11 -5.52
N HIS A 9 -2.48 -6.90 -4.73
CA HIS A 9 -1.83 -7.96 -3.95
C HIS A 9 -1.21 -7.38 -2.69
N VAL A 10 -1.09 -8.22 -1.68
CA VAL A 10 -0.42 -7.87 -0.44
C VAL A 10 0.72 -8.83 -0.18
N SER A 11 1.76 -8.34 0.48
CA SER A 11 2.87 -9.19 0.94
C SER A 11 3.26 -8.87 2.37
N ALA A 12 3.92 -9.83 3.02
CA ALA A 12 4.45 -9.67 4.36
C ALA A 12 5.78 -10.44 4.50
N ARG A 13 6.78 -9.79 5.12
CA ARG A 13 8.07 -10.44 5.43
C ARG A 13 7.90 -11.60 6.39
N LEU A 14 8.77 -12.56 6.24
CA LEU A 14 8.93 -13.67 7.17
C LEU A 14 10.11 -13.40 8.13
N PRO A 15 10.00 -13.83 9.39
CA PRO A 15 11.07 -13.64 10.37
C PRO A 15 12.40 -14.31 9.97
N GLU A 16 12.32 -15.40 9.21
CA GLU A 16 13.45 -16.20 8.73
C GLU A 16 14.06 -15.72 7.42
N GLY A 17 13.55 -14.63 6.86
CA GLY A 17 13.91 -14.09 5.55
C GLY A 17 12.89 -14.44 4.46
N GLY A 18 12.92 -13.68 3.38
CA GLY A 18 11.92 -13.73 2.33
C GLY A 18 10.57 -13.13 2.75
N PHE A 19 9.54 -13.38 1.97
CA PHE A 19 8.20 -12.85 2.21
C PHE A 19 7.11 -13.74 1.61
N MET A 20 5.90 -13.60 2.14
CA MET A 20 4.70 -14.17 1.52
C MET A 20 4.01 -13.12 0.66
N ILE A 21 3.40 -13.55 -0.45
CA ILE A 21 2.61 -12.68 -1.34
C ILE A 21 1.32 -13.39 -1.77
N THR A 22 0.21 -12.66 -1.82
CA THR A 22 -1.05 -13.20 -2.33
C THR A 22 -0.96 -13.50 -3.82
N ALA A 23 -1.63 -14.56 -4.24
CA ALA A 23 -1.72 -14.98 -5.63
C ALA A 23 -2.31 -13.89 -6.56
N THR A 24 -1.98 -13.98 -7.85
CA THR A 24 -2.58 -13.19 -8.94
C THR A 24 -4.05 -13.54 -9.16
N ARG A 25 -4.89 -13.33 -8.13
CA ARG A 25 -6.34 -13.53 -8.15
C ARG A 25 -7.02 -12.33 -7.53
N PRO A 26 -8.31 -12.08 -7.87
CA PRO A 26 -9.07 -11.06 -7.17
C PRO A 26 -9.05 -11.31 -5.66
N LEU A 27 -8.58 -10.33 -4.87
CA LEU A 27 -8.41 -10.47 -3.42
C LEU A 27 -9.66 -10.94 -2.67
N PRO A 28 -10.90 -10.59 -3.06
CA PRO A 28 -12.11 -11.14 -2.43
C PRO A 28 -12.24 -12.66 -2.52
N GLY A 29 -11.54 -13.29 -3.45
CA GLY A 29 -11.50 -14.75 -3.64
C GLY A 29 -10.19 -15.40 -3.24
N ALA A 30 -9.25 -14.65 -2.67
CA ALA A 30 -7.94 -15.16 -2.28
C ALA A 30 -8.07 -16.23 -1.19
N ARG A 31 -7.30 -17.32 -1.33
CA ARG A 31 -7.28 -18.44 -0.38
C ARG A 31 -5.89 -18.53 0.25
N ALA A 32 -5.84 -18.84 1.53
CA ALA A 32 -4.58 -19.03 2.24
C ALA A 32 -3.66 -20.07 1.57
N ALA A 33 -4.23 -21.13 1.00
CA ALA A 33 -3.49 -22.17 0.29
C ALA A 33 -2.86 -21.72 -1.04
N GLU A 34 -3.24 -20.56 -1.57
CA GLU A 34 -2.73 -20.00 -2.83
C GLU A 34 -1.67 -18.92 -2.59
N VAL A 35 -1.37 -18.58 -1.33
CA VAL A 35 -0.31 -17.60 -0.99
C VAL A 35 1.05 -18.22 -1.32
N LEU A 36 1.88 -17.46 -2.04
CA LEU A 36 3.23 -17.90 -2.40
C LEU A 36 4.22 -17.46 -1.31
N GLN A 37 5.25 -18.26 -1.10
CA GLN A 37 6.43 -17.88 -0.32
C GLN A 37 7.61 -17.65 -1.28
N LEU A 38 8.27 -16.51 -1.13
CA LEU A 38 9.39 -16.09 -1.97
C LEU A 38 10.63 -15.81 -1.12
N SER A 39 11.81 -15.96 -1.73
CA SER A 39 13.06 -15.47 -1.16
C SER A 39 13.12 -13.93 -1.15
N ASP A 40 14.14 -13.34 -0.55
CA ASP A 40 14.37 -11.89 -0.59
C ASP A 40 14.62 -11.39 -2.02
N GLU A 41 15.11 -12.24 -2.92
CA GLU A 41 15.32 -11.95 -4.35
C GLU A 41 14.07 -12.18 -5.21
N GLY A 42 12.98 -12.70 -4.62
CA GLY A 42 11.71 -12.99 -5.31
C GLY A 42 11.64 -14.37 -5.98
N GLU A 43 12.56 -15.27 -5.67
CA GLU A 43 12.50 -16.66 -6.14
C GLU A 43 11.42 -17.44 -5.37
N ILE A 44 10.66 -18.27 -6.08
CA ILE A 44 9.58 -19.05 -5.46
C ILE A 44 10.17 -20.17 -4.60
N ILE A 45 9.91 -20.12 -3.30
CA ILE A 45 10.22 -21.19 -2.35
C ILE A 45 9.07 -22.18 -2.28
N SER A 46 7.82 -21.68 -2.26
CA SER A 46 6.62 -22.52 -2.31
C SER A 46 5.45 -21.77 -2.98
N GLY A 47 4.55 -22.52 -3.57
CA GLY A 47 3.39 -22.03 -4.32
C GLY A 47 3.50 -22.31 -5.81
N GLU A 48 2.44 -21.99 -6.55
CA GLU A 48 2.33 -22.24 -8.00
C GLU A 48 2.86 -21.02 -8.76
N ALA A 49 3.83 -21.22 -9.67
CA ALA A 49 4.48 -20.15 -10.42
C ALA A 49 3.50 -19.32 -11.27
N GLU A 50 2.45 -19.96 -11.78
CA GLU A 50 1.40 -19.35 -12.59
C GLU A 50 0.55 -18.34 -11.79
N LEU A 51 0.62 -18.41 -10.47
CA LEU A 51 -0.08 -17.52 -9.55
C LEU A 51 0.78 -16.34 -9.07
N LEU A 52 2.03 -16.24 -9.50
CA LEU A 52 2.92 -15.15 -9.11
C LEU A 52 2.45 -13.81 -9.71
N PRO A 53 2.23 -12.75 -8.91
CA PRO A 53 1.92 -11.43 -9.45
C PRO A 53 3.04 -10.89 -10.34
N LEU A 54 2.69 -10.32 -11.49
CA LEU A 54 3.65 -9.73 -12.43
C LEU A 54 4.50 -8.62 -11.78
N GLU A 55 3.91 -7.83 -10.89
CA GLU A 55 4.59 -6.73 -10.20
C GLU A 55 5.35 -7.18 -8.94
N THR A 56 5.69 -8.47 -8.80
CA THR A 56 6.58 -8.96 -7.73
C THR A 56 7.91 -8.19 -7.64
N PRO A 57 8.56 -7.75 -8.74
CA PRO A 57 9.75 -6.92 -8.67
C PRO A 57 9.61 -5.63 -7.88
N LEU A 58 8.40 -5.02 -7.85
CA LEU A 58 8.11 -3.86 -7.02
C LEU A 58 8.24 -4.18 -5.51
N HIS A 59 7.71 -5.33 -5.07
CA HIS A 59 7.79 -5.76 -3.66
C HIS A 59 9.23 -6.07 -3.27
N VAL A 60 9.95 -6.83 -4.10
CA VAL A 60 11.37 -7.17 -3.90
C VAL A 60 12.21 -5.91 -3.74
N ALA A 61 12.04 -4.94 -4.64
CA ALA A 61 12.83 -3.71 -4.62
C ALA A 61 12.57 -2.85 -3.38
N ILE A 62 11.30 -2.70 -2.98
CA ILE A 62 10.96 -1.94 -1.76
C ILE A 62 11.50 -2.66 -0.53
N TYR A 63 11.36 -3.98 -0.43
CA TYR A 63 11.92 -4.73 0.68
C TYR A 63 13.44 -4.63 0.73
N ALA A 64 14.14 -4.69 -0.38
CA ALA A 64 15.60 -4.54 -0.43
C ALA A 64 16.05 -3.13 0.02
N ALA A 65 15.31 -2.08 -0.36
CA ALA A 65 15.63 -0.70 -0.02
C ALA A 65 15.24 -0.31 1.43
N ARG A 66 14.21 -0.96 2.00
CA ARG A 66 13.55 -0.58 3.25
C ARG A 66 13.48 -1.75 4.24
N PRO A 67 14.53 -2.00 5.04
CA PRO A 67 14.53 -3.06 6.05
C PRO A 67 13.47 -2.88 7.16
N ASP A 68 13.01 -1.66 7.37
CA ASP A 68 11.94 -1.30 8.32
C ASP A 68 10.54 -1.69 7.85
N VAL A 69 10.36 -1.92 6.53
CA VAL A 69 9.08 -2.33 5.95
C VAL A 69 8.87 -3.83 6.16
N GLY A 70 7.84 -4.19 6.93
CA GLY A 70 7.43 -5.57 7.18
C GLY A 70 6.29 -6.05 6.28
N ALA A 71 5.52 -5.15 5.67
CA ALA A 71 4.42 -5.50 4.78
C ALA A 71 4.13 -4.43 3.73
N LEU A 72 3.55 -4.86 2.60
CA LEU A 72 3.17 -4.02 1.48
C LEU A 72 1.74 -4.33 1.02
N CYS A 73 1.00 -3.28 0.65
CA CYS A 73 -0.37 -3.35 0.13
C CYS A 73 -0.45 -2.61 -1.20
N ARG A 74 -0.52 -3.35 -2.31
CA ARG A 74 -0.65 -2.83 -3.68
C ARG A 74 -2.13 -2.73 -4.04
N THR A 75 -2.61 -1.54 -4.39
CA THR A 75 -4.02 -1.29 -4.72
C THR A 75 -4.19 -0.43 -5.97
N HIS A 76 -5.44 -0.37 -6.46
CA HIS A 76 -5.85 0.48 -7.58
C HIS A 76 -7.07 1.32 -7.18
N SER A 77 -7.00 1.90 -5.99
CA SER A 77 -8.10 2.69 -5.43
C SER A 77 -8.40 3.94 -6.29
N PRO A 78 -9.67 4.22 -6.62
CA PRO A 78 -10.03 5.12 -7.73
C PRO A 78 -9.55 6.55 -7.59
N HIS A 79 -9.67 7.14 -6.39
CA HIS A 79 -9.26 8.53 -6.18
C HIS A 79 -7.74 8.67 -6.12
N ALA A 80 -7.04 7.69 -5.50
CA ALA A 80 -5.58 7.68 -5.49
C ALA A 80 -5.01 7.54 -6.92
N VAL A 81 -5.58 6.64 -7.75
CA VAL A 81 -5.23 6.53 -9.18
C VAL A 81 -5.45 7.86 -9.91
N ALA A 82 -6.57 8.54 -9.66
CA ALA A 82 -6.86 9.83 -10.30
C ALA A 82 -5.84 10.93 -9.92
N TRP A 83 -5.35 10.94 -8.69
CA TRP A 83 -4.28 11.85 -8.26
C TRP A 83 -2.94 11.48 -8.90
N GLY A 84 -2.57 10.21 -8.92
CA GLY A 84 -1.39 9.72 -9.64
C GLY A 84 -1.40 10.11 -11.12
N ALA A 85 -2.55 9.97 -11.80
CA ALA A 85 -2.71 10.36 -13.20
C ALA A 85 -2.51 11.86 -13.45
N ARG A 86 -2.66 12.70 -12.44
CA ARG A 86 -2.34 14.14 -12.49
C ARG A 86 -0.88 14.46 -12.22
N SER A 87 -0.03 13.45 -11.98
CA SER A 87 1.33 13.60 -11.47
C SER A 87 1.38 14.47 -10.20
N ALA A 88 0.43 14.25 -9.28
CA ALA A 88 0.29 15.05 -8.07
C ALA A 88 -0.04 14.18 -6.85
N VAL A 89 0.41 14.63 -5.68
CA VAL A 89 0.09 14.04 -4.38
C VAL A 89 -1.12 14.75 -3.77
N PRO A 90 -2.13 14.03 -3.26
CA PRO A 90 -3.28 14.67 -2.61
C PRO A 90 -2.85 15.43 -1.35
N PRO A 91 -3.23 16.71 -1.19
CA PRO A 91 -2.93 17.46 0.02
C PRO A 91 -3.63 16.86 1.24
N LEU A 92 -3.01 16.98 2.40
CA LEU A 92 -3.62 16.57 3.66
C LEU A 92 -4.54 17.68 4.18
N VAL A 93 -5.84 17.57 3.97
CA VAL A 93 -6.82 18.58 4.37
C VAL A 93 -7.69 18.17 5.57
N ILE A 94 -7.77 16.87 5.84
CA ILE A 94 -8.47 16.28 7.00
C ILE A 94 -7.46 15.55 7.87
N GLY A 95 -7.38 15.89 9.16
CA GLY A 95 -6.35 15.38 10.05
C GLY A 95 -6.31 13.86 10.19
N LEU A 96 -7.46 13.17 10.06
CA LEU A 96 -7.51 11.71 10.12
C LEU A 96 -6.89 11.04 8.88
N ASP A 97 -6.95 11.71 7.73
CA ASP A 97 -6.37 11.19 6.48
C ASP A 97 -4.84 11.12 6.52
N GLY A 98 -4.22 11.74 7.52
CA GLY A 98 -2.79 11.61 7.82
C GLY A 98 -2.37 10.19 8.26
N LEU A 99 -3.33 9.30 8.55
CA LEU A 99 -3.06 7.87 8.72
C LEU A 99 -2.54 7.20 7.44
N SER A 100 -2.65 7.85 6.27
CA SER A 100 -1.97 7.44 5.05
C SER A 100 -0.43 7.52 5.16
N GLY A 101 0.07 8.33 6.09
CA GLY A 101 1.48 8.67 6.18
C GLY A 101 1.95 9.61 5.07
N GLU A 102 3.26 9.62 4.84
CA GLU A 102 3.89 10.39 3.76
C GLU A 102 3.67 9.68 2.41
N ILE A 103 3.46 10.50 1.37
CA ILE A 103 3.14 10.00 0.03
C ILE A 103 4.16 10.52 -0.96
N ALA A 104 4.80 9.60 -1.68
CA ALA A 104 5.66 9.88 -2.83
C ALA A 104 4.92 9.61 -4.16
N LEU A 105 5.50 10.07 -5.26
CA LEU A 105 5.01 9.85 -6.61
C LEU A 105 6.12 9.26 -7.47
N HIS A 106 5.81 8.17 -8.16
CA HIS A 106 6.61 7.62 -9.25
C HIS A 106 5.99 8.04 -10.58
N ASP A 107 6.67 8.94 -11.29
CA ASP A 107 6.16 9.56 -12.52
C ASP A 107 6.47 8.69 -13.77
N ASP A 108 6.11 7.41 -13.69
CA ASP A 108 6.14 6.45 -14.79
C ASP A 108 4.78 5.74 -14.86
N THR A 109 4.31 5.43 -16.06
CA THR A 109 3.01 4.83 -16.33
C THR A 109 3.08 3.33 -16.60
N ASP A 110 4.29 2.79 -16.77
CA ASP A 110 4.49 1.39 -17.10
C ASP A 110 4.22 0.46 -15.90
N LEU A 111 3.88 -0.79 -16.21
CA LEU A 111 3.81 -1.83 -15.20
C LEU A 111 5.21 -2.11 -14.63
N VAL A 112 5.31 -2.22 -13.31
CA VAL A 112 6.57 -2.48 -12.61
C VAL A 112 6.88 -3.97 -12.61
N VAL A 113 7.17 -4.52 -13.78
CA VAL A 113 7.40 -5.96 -14.00
C VAL A 113 8.88 -6.34 -14.14
N GLU A 114 9.74 -5.34 -14.32
CA GLU A 114 11.18 -5.55 -14.47
C GLU A 114 11.91 -5.12 -13.19
N ILE A 115 13.06 -5.78 -12.90
CA ILE A 115 13.89 -5.48 -11.72
C ILE A 115 14.31 -3.99 -11.71
N ALA A 116 14.70 -3.45 -12.86
CA ALA A 116 15.11 -2.05 -12.99
C ALA A 116 13.95 -1.08 -12.71
N ALA A 117 12.73 -1.39 -13.18
CA ALA A 117 11.53 -0.61 -12.89
C ALA A 117 11.17 -0.66 -11.40
N GLY A 118 11.31 -1.84 -10.77
CA GLY A 118 11.14 -2.01 -9.33
C GLY A 118 12.10 -1.12 -8.54
N ALA A 119 13.38 -1.13 -8.88
CA ALA A 119 14.40 -0.30 -8.24
C ALA A 119 14.12 1.21 -8.41
N ALA A 120 13.66 1.64 -9.59
CA ALA A 120 13.29 3.04 -9.84
C ALA A 120 12.07 3.45 -9.01
N ALA A 121 11.05 2.60 -8.92
CA ALA A 121 9.87 2.85 -8.09
C ALA A 121 10.23 2.90 -6.58
N ALA A 122 11.04 1.97 -6.09
CA ALA A 122 11.54 1.98 -4.72
C ALA A 122 12.36 3.23 -4.40
N SER A 123 13.20 3.68 -5.34
CA SER A 123 13.95 4.94 -5.22
C SER A 123 13.03 6.16 -5.15
N SER A 124 11.96 6.18 -5.96
CA SER A 124 10.94 7.24 -5.91
C SER A 124 10.16 7.24 -4.59
N MET A 125 9.92 6.08 -4.01
CA MET A 125 9.26 5.95 -2.71
C MET A 125 10.11 6.53 -1.57
N GLY A 126 11.43 6.29 -1.59
CA GLY A 126 12.33 6.72 -0.52
C GLY A 126 11.82 6.26 0.85
N ASP A 127 11.76 7.20 1.80
CA ASP A 127 11.25 6.94 3.17
C ASP A 127 9.73 7.10 3.31
N ALA A 128 9.01 7.42 2.22
CA ALA A 128 7.57 7.60 2.27
C ALA A 128 6.83 6.29 2.61
N ASP A 129 5.65 6.45 3.22
CA ASP A 129 4.79 5.33 3.60
C ASP A 129 3.99 4.78 2.42
N CYS A 130 3.65 5.64 1.47
CA CYS A 130 2.88 5.29 0.28
C CYS A 130 3.55 5.83 -0.98
N LEU A 131 3.45 5.08 -2.07
CA LEU A 131 3.86 5.49 -3.41
C LEU A 131 2.66 5.49 -4.34
N LEU A 132 2.35 6.63 -4.93
CA LEU A 132 1.49 6.70 -6.11
C LEU A 132 2.32 6.36 -7.34
N ILE A 133 1.82 5.46 -8.18
CA ILE A 133 2.40 5.17 -9.49
C ILE A 133 1.49 5.84 -10.53
N ARG A 134 2.06 6.71 -11.36
CA ARG A 134 1.30 7.51 -12.31
C ARG A 134 0.38 6.65 -13.16
N ALA A 135 -0.92 6.96 -13.12
CA ALA A 135 -1.98 6.28 -13.87
C ALA A 135 -2.07 4.75 -13.68
N ASN A 136 -1.39 4.19 -12.65
CA ASN A 136 -1.29 2.73 -12.47
C ASN A 136 -1.55 2.26 -11.01
N GLY A 137 -2.07 3.08 -10.13
CA GLY A 137 -2.39 2.66 -8.77
C GLY A 137 -1.38 3.12 -7.74
N ASN A 138 -1.29 2.39 -6.64
CA ASN A 138 -0.45 2.77 -5.50
C ASN A 138 0.01 1.55 -4.70
N ILE A 139 1.12 1.70 -3.97
CA ILE A 139 1.57 0.73 -2.97
C ILE A 139 1.80 1.45 -1.65
N CYS A 140 1.34 0.84 -0.55
CA CYS A 140 1.53 1.36 0.80
C CYS A 140 2.31 0.35 1.64
N SER A 141 3.19 0.86 2.48
CA SER A 141 4.05 0.09 3.37
C SER A 141 3.58 0.15 4.83
N GLY A 142 4.08 -0.77 5.65
CA GLY A 142 3.93 -0.76 7.09
C GLY A 142 4.90 -1.72 7.75
N GLY A 143 5.17 -1.56 9.03
CA GLY A 143 5.88 -2.57 9.83
C GLY A 143 5.06 -3.85 9.98
N LEU A 144 3.73 -3.73 9.89
CA LEU A 144 2.77 -4.82 9.92
C LEU A 144 1.80 -4.74 8.72
N LEU A 145 1.24 -5.88 8.32
CA LEU A 145 0.21 -5.93 7.27
C LEU A 145 -0.99 -5.04 7.59
N SER A 146 -1.39 -4.99 8.86
CA SER A 146 -2.46 -4.12 9.34
C SER A 146 -2.22 -2.64 9.04
N GLU A 147 -1.00 -2.17 9.16
CA GLU A 147 -0.61 -0.79 8.88
C GLU A 147 -0.65 -0.50 7.39
N ALA A 148 -0.04 -1.37 6.56
CA ALA A 148 -0.03 -1.22 5.11
C ALA A 148 -1.46 -1.14 4.54
N VAL A 149 -2.38 -1.99 5.02
CA VAL A 149 -3.78 -2.00 4.59
C VAL A 149 -4.53 -0.74 5.06
N VAL A 150 -4.34 -0.32 6.31
CA VAL A 150 -4.97 0.90 6.85
C VAL A 150 -4.45 2.13 6.12
N ARG A 151 -3.15 2.22 5.85
CA ARG A 151 -2.56 3.31 5.06
C ARG A 151 -3.15 3.37 3.65
N ALA A 152 -3.32 2.24 2.98
CA ALA A 152 -3.94 2.19 1.66
C ALA A 152 -5.39 2.71 1.70
N TRP A 153 -6.15 2.37 2.76
CA TRP A 153 -7.50 2.89 2.93
C TRP A 153 -7.50 4.41 3.16
N PHE A 154 -6.63 4.92 4.04
CA PHE A 154 -6.56 6.36 4.29
C PHE A 154 -5.93 7.15 3.15
N LEU A 155 -5.07 6.54 2.32
CA LEU A 155 -4.64 7.14 1.06
C LEU A 155 -5.83 7.40 0.13
N GLU A 156 -6.72 6.43 -0.02
CA GLU A 156 -7.95 6.60 -0.80
C GLU A 156 -8.87 7.66 -0.20
N GLN A 157 -9.06 7.68 1.15
CA GLN A 157 -9.84 8.72 1.81
C GLN A 157 -9.25 10.11 1.62
N ARG A 158 -7.91 10.26 1.79
CA ARG A 158 -7.19 11.52 1.56
C ARG A 158 -7.37 12.01 0.14
N ALA A 159 -7.21 11.14 -0.84
CA ALA A 159 -7.40 11.46 -2.25
C ALA A 159 -8.84 11.88 -2.56
N ALA A 160 -9.83 11.16 -2.03
CA ALA A 160 -11.25 11.49 -2.19
C ALA A 160 -11.61 12.82 -1.54
N ASN A 161 -11.15 13.06 -0.31
CA ASN A 161 -11.43 14.28 0.45
C ASN A 161 -10.77 15.51 -0.21
N ALA A 162 -9.51 15.39 -0.62
CA ALA A 162 -8.82 16.45 -1.35
C ALA A 162 -9.55 16.83 -2.66
N SER A 163 -10.08 15.83 -3.37
CA SER A 163 -10.87 16.07 -4.59
C SER A 163 -12.22 16.77 -4.33
N ARG A 164 -12.88 16.45 -3.19
CA ARG A 164 -14.18 17.03 -2.83
C ARG A 164 -14.09 18.44 -2.27
N ILE A 165 -13.04 18.68 -1.48
CA ILE A 165 -12.84 19.95 -0.76
C ILE A 165 -12.23 21.02 -1.68
N GLY A 166 -11.45 20.61 -2.70
CA GLY A 166 -10.80 21.55 -3.61
C GLY A 166 -9.66 22.34 -2.95
N ASP A 167 -9.72 23.67 -3.02
CA ASP A 167 -8.64 24.59 -2.66
C ASP A 167 -8.45 24.83 -1.14
N ALA A 168 -8.81 23.87 -0.28
CA ALA A 168 -8.55 24.01 1.15
C ALA A 168 -7.04 24.02 1.45
N ALA A 169 -6.65 24.86 2.41
CA ALA A 169 -5.27 24.87 2.88
C ALA A 169 -4.89 23.52 3.53
N PRO A 170 -3.75 22.92 3.17
CA PRO A 170 -3.30 21.69 3.79
C PRO A 170 -2.93 21.90 5.26
N LEU A 171 -3.02 20.82 6.04
CA LEU A 171 -2.49 20.80 7.40
C LEU A 171 -0.97 20.66 7.34
N GLU A 172 -0.27 21.62 7.93
CA GLU A 172 1.19 21.70 7.91
C GLU A 172 1.76 22.09 9.28
N GLY A 173 3.08 21.96 9.40
CA GLY A 173 3.84 22.45 10.53
C GLY A 173 3.31 21.96 11.88
N GLU A 174 3.11 22.89 12.82
CA GLU A 174 2.70 22.58 14.19
C GLU A 174 1.30 21.94 14.28
N GLN A 175 0.38 22.29 13.38
CA GLN A 175 -0.96 21.69 13.34
C GLN A 175 -0.87 20.20 13.02
N LEU A 176 -0.09 19.84 12.00
CA LEU A 176 0.15 18.45 11.63
C LEU A 176 0.90 17.71 12.74
N ALA A 177 1.96 18.30 13.30
CA ALA A 177 2.74 17.71 14.38
C ALA A 177 1.90 17.41 15.62
N ARG A 178 0.94 18.27 15.97
CA ARG A 178 0.00 18.01 17.08
C ARG A 178 -0.97 16.89 16.74
N ARG A 179 -1.48 16.88 15.52
CA ARG A 179 -2.48 15.89 15.08
C ARG A 179 -1.89 14.48 14.98
N SER A 180 -0.66 14.35 14.47
CA SER A 180 0.01 13.06 14.24
C SER A 180 0.41 12.30 15.52
N ARG A 181 0.42 12.95 16.67
CA ARG A 181 0.79 12.34 17.97
C ARG A 181 -0.03 11.10 18.35
N HIS A 182 -1.19 10.91 17.75
CA HIS A 182 -2.11 9.82 18.07
C HIS A 182 -2.25 8.80 16.92
N TYR A 183 -1.51 8.94 15.83
CA TYR A 183 -1.67 8.09 14.64
C TYR A 183 -1.43 6.61 14.96
N ASP A 184 -0.46 6.27 15.78
CA ASP A 184 -0.18 4.87 16.15
C ASP A 184 -1.40 4.18 16.77
N VAL A 185 -2.06 4.86 17.73
CA VAL A 185 -3.27 4.34 18.38
C VAL A 185 -4.45 4.29 17.41
N GLU A 186 -4.55 5.27 16.54
CA GLU A 186 -5.61 5.38 15.54
C GLU A 186 -5.46 4.32 14.43
N LEU A 187 -4.25 3.99 14.00
CA LEU A 187 -3.98 2.88 13.07
C LEU A 187 -4.51 1.55 13.63
N VAL A 188 -4.21 1.24 14.89
CA VAL A 188 -4.71 0.03 15.56
C VAL A 188 -6.25 0.02 15.61
N ARG A 189 -6.86 1.15 15.95
CA ARG A 189 -8.32 1.29 15.99
C ARG A 189 -8.96 1.12 14.60
N ALA A 190 -8.36 1.73 13.58
CA ALA A 190 -8.80 1.62 12.20
C ALA A 190 -8.72 0.17 11.70
N TRP A 191 -7.64 -0.55 12.02
CA TRP A 191 -7.51 -1.97 11.70
C TRP A 191 -8.60 -2.82 12.35
N ARG A 192 -8.88 -2.61 13.64
CA ARG A 192 -9.96 -3.32 14.33
C ARG A 192 -11.32 -3.09 13.66
N TRP A 193 -11.58 -1.86 13.22
CA TRP A 193 -12.78 -1.55 12.45
C TRP A 193 -12.79 -2.27 11.09
N CYS A 194 -11.69 -2.26 10.34
CA CYS A 194 -11.58 -2.99 9.06
C CYS A 194 -11.89 -4.47 9.25
N ARG A 195 -11.31 -5.11 10.26
CA ARG A 195 -11.59 -6.52 10.57
C ARG A 195 -13.05 -6.78 10.91
N ALA A 196 -13.67 -5.91 11.70
CA ALA A 196 -15.07 -6.05 12.07
C ALA A 196 -16.03 -5.89 10.88
N GLN A 197 -15.65 -5.09 9.87
CA GLN A 197 -16.50 -4.86 8.69
C GLN A 197 -16.28 -5.87 7.56
N PHE A 198 -15.05 -6.32 7.38
CA PHE A 198 -14.63 -7.05 6.18
C PHE A 198 -13.90 -8.37 6.49
N GLY A 199 -13.58 -8.63 7.76
CA GLY A 199 -13.01 -9.89 8.18
C GLY A 199 -14.04 -11.03 8.13
N ASP A 200 -13.51 -12.25 8.07
CA ASP A 200 -14.35 -13.45 8.10
C ASP A 200 -15.08 -13.53 9.45
N ARG A 201 -16.41 -13.49 9.43
CA ARG A 201 -17.21 -13.47 10.65
C ARG A 201 -17.13 -14.76 11.46
N ASP A 202 -16.64 -15.82 10.82
CA ASP A 202 -16.50 -17.14 11.44
C ASP A 202 -15.18 -17.29 12.24
N GLN A 203 -14.33 -16.25 12.29
CA GLN A 203 -13.05 -16.25 13.02
C GLN A 203 -12.96 -15.20 14.15
N LEU A 204 -14.09 -14.61 14.56
CA LEU A 204 -14.13 -13.64 15.67
C LEU A 204 -14.64 -14.28 16.95
#